data_cdc3908297db10f169188d675eb5314f
#
_entry.id   cdc3908297db10f169188d675eb5314f
#
_cell.length_a   1.000
_cell.length_b   1.000
_cell.length_c   1.000
_cell.angle_alpha   90.00
_cell.angle_beta   90.00
_cell.angle_gamma   90.00
#
_symmetry.space_group_name_H-M   'P 1'
#
loop_
_entity.id
_entity.type
_entity.pdbx_description
1 polymer ?
#
loop_
_entity_poly.entity_id
_entity_poly.type
_entity_poly.pdbx_seq_one_letter_code
_entity_poly.pdbx_strand_id
1 'polypeptide(L)'
;IKDKFPNGFHIHTPSTSTPKDGPSAGCAFTSTFISRILNKPIKNYVAMTGEIELTGNITKIGGLQFKLIGAKKAGVKTIYVPMENKDDLDEIKKKFSKLINKDFQVFLVKNIKDFIFDIFL
;
A
#
# COMPACT_ATOMS: atom_id res chain seq x y z
N ILE A 1 0.79 18.41 -5.75
CA ILE A 1 -0.19 18.43 -4.66
C ILE A 1 -0.09 19.70 -3.84
N LYS A 2 1.12 20.15 -3.55
CA LYS A 2 1.33 21.41 -2.81
C LYS A 2 0.69 22.60 -3.50
N ASP A 3 0.70 22.63 -4.81
CA ASP A 3 0.13 23.75 -5.57
C ASP A 3 -1.39 23.80 -5.44
N LYS A 4 -2.03 22.66 -5.29
CA LYS A 4 -3.48 22.59 -5.11
C LYS A 4 -3.90 22.83 -3.67
N PHE A 5 -3.01 22.56 -2.73
CA PHE A 5 -3.31 22.62 -1.30
C PHE A 5 -2.18 23.35 -0.58
N PRO A 6 -2.09 24.68 -0.72
CA PRO A 6 -0.96 25.45 -0.17
C PRO A 6 -0.82 25.32 1.35
N ASN A 7 -1.91 25.03 2.04
CA ASN A 7 -1.90 24.82 3.49
C ASN A 7 -1.85 23.34 3.87
N GLY A 8 -1.58 22.46 2.89
CA GLY A 8 -1.61 21.02 3.09
C GLY A 8 -3.03 20.48 3.09
N PHE A 9 -3.15 19.21 3.37
CA PHE A 9 -4.45 18.58 3.52
C PHE A 9 -4.39 17.51 4.59
N HIS A 10 -5.53 17.22 5.18
CA HIS A 10 -5.63 16.19 6.20
C HIS A 10 -6.52 15.07 5.70
N ILE A 11 -6.05 13.86 5.90
CA ILE A 11 -6.84 12.67 5.61
C ILE A 11 -7.36 12.15 6.93
N HIS A 12 -8.66 12.17 7.06
CA HIS A 12 -9.31 11.65 8.25
C HIS A 12 -10.13 10.43 7.86
N THR A 13 -9.66 9.27 8.27
CA THR A 13 -10.41 8.04 8.05
C THR A 13 -11.24 7.77 9.29
N PRO A 14 -12.56 7.78 9.16
CA PRO A 14 -13.40 7.44 10.31
C PRO A 14 -13.26 5.96 10.59
N SER A 15 -12.36 5.65 11.49
CA SER A 15 -12.00 4.27 11.81
C SER A 15 -13.18 3.44 12.28
N THR A 16 -14.18 4.10 12.84
CA THR A 16 -15.35 3.40 13.34
C THR A 16 -16.25 2.87 12.23
N SER A 17 -16.20 3.48 11.06
CA SER A 17 -17.06 3.08 9.93
C SER A 17 -16.38 2.08 9.01
N THR A 18 -15.08 1.89 9.16
CA THR A 18 -14.32 1.02 8.28
C THR A 18 -13.86 -0.20 9.06
N PRO A 19 -14.51 -1.31 8.85
CA PRO A 19 -14.04 -2.49 9.52
C PRO A 19 -12.69 -2.85 8.98
N LYS A 20 -12.06 -3.28 9.63
CA LYS A 20 -11.18 -3.89 9.48
C LYS A 20 -9.97 -3.95 9.16
N ASP A 21 -9.32 -3.57 8.44
CA ASP A 21 -7.89 -3.56 8.23
C ASP A 21 -7.20 -2.54 9.11
N GLY A 22 -7.95 -1.65 9.76
CA GLY A 22 -7.42 -0.70 10.71
C GLY A 22 -6.30 0.13 10.14
N PRO A 23 -5.20 0.33 10.90
CA PRO A 23 -4.12 1.22 10.46
C PRO A 23 -3.42 0.76 9.20
N SER A 24 -3.40 -0.54 8.92
CA SER A 24 -2.67 -1.04 7.75
C SER A 24 -3.31 -0.64 6.43
N ALA A 25 -4.52 -0.10 6.46
CA ALA A 25 -5.22 0.38 5.27
C ALA A 25 -4.88 1.84 4.95
N GLY A 26 -4.12 2.53 5.81
CA GLY A 26 -3.84 3.95 5.64
C GLY A 26 -3.20 4.30 4.30
N CYS A 27 -2.28 3.47 3.86
CA CYS A 27 -1.60 3.67 2.58
C CYS A 27 -2.59 3.63 1.41
N ALA A 28 -3.50 2.66 1.43
CA ALA A 28 -4.51 2.53 0.37
C ALA A 28 -5.50 3.68 0.39
N PHE A 29 -5.95 4.10 1.57
CA PHE A 29 -6.86 5.25 1.70
C PHE A 29 -6.20 6.52 1.19
N THR A 30 -4.94 6.76 1.54
CA THR A 30 -4.20 7.93 1.08
C THR A 30 -4.08 7.94 -0.43
N SER A 31 -3.74 6.80 -1.02
CA SER A 31 -3.60 6.69 -2.47
C SER A 31 -4.92 6.94 -3.18
N THR A 32 -6.02 6.42 -2.63
CA THR A 32 -7.36 6.65 -3.19
C THR A 32 -7.73 8.12 -3.12
N PHE A 33 -7.43 8.78 -2.00
CA PHE A 33 -7.69 10.21 -1.84
C PHE A 33 -6.93 11.03 -2.88
N ILE A 34 -5.65 10.74 -3.06
CA ILE A 34 -4.83 11.43 -4.05
C ILE A 34 -5.33 11.15 -5.47
N SER A 35 -5.77 9.93 -5.75
CA SER A 35 -6.36 9.57 -7.03
C SER A 35 -7.55 10.48 -7.36
N ARG A 36 -8.41 10.73 -6.39
CA ARG A 36 -9.58 11.59 -6.60
C ARG A 36 -9.18 13.05 -6.84
N ILE A 37 -8.19 13.52 -6.08
CA ILE A 37 -7.70 14.89 -6.24
C ILE A 37 -7.09 15.10 -7.63
N LEU A 38 -6.30 14.15 -8.09
CA LEU A 38 -5.63 14.22 -9.38
C LEU A 38 -6.53 13.82 -10.56
N ASN A 39 -7.70 13.25 -10.25
CA ASN A 39 -8.63 12.71 -11.23
C ASN A 39 -7.97 11.66 -12.12
N LYS A 40 -7.17 10.79 -11.50
CA LYS A 40 -6.50 9.69 -12.19
C LYS A 40 -6.82 8.37 -11.50
N PRO A 41 -7.38 7.39 -12.22
CA PRO A 41 -7.70 6.11 -11.60
C PRO A 41 -6.45 5.31 -11.26
N ILE A 42 -6.55 4.51 -10.20
CA ILE A 42 -5.50 3.59 -9.79
C ILE A 42 -5.60 2.33 -10.65
N LYS A 43 -4.46 1.79 -11.05
CA LYS A 43 -4.41 0.53 -11.80
C LYS A 43 -5.06 -0.58 -10.98
N ASN A 44 -5.94 -1.37 -11.62
CA ASN A 44 -6.73 -2.37 -10.90
C ASN A 44 -5.94 -3.60 -10.46
N TYR A 45 -4.74 -3.80 -10.99
CA TYR A 45 -3.88 -4.93 -10.63
C TYR A 45 -2.80 -4.56 -9.60
N VAL A 46 -2.87 -3.34 -9.06
CA VAL A 46 -1.90 -2.85 -8.09
C VAL A 46 -2.57 -2.76 -6.72
N ALA A 47 -1.86 -3.20 -5.70
CA ALA A 47 -2.30 -3.06 -4.32
C ALA A 47 -1.18 -2.44 -3.49
N MET A 48 -1.54 -1.96 -2.33
CA MET A 48 -0.59 -1.39 -1.38
C MET A 48 -1.09 -1.64 0.02
N THR A 49 -0.18 -1.77 0.96
CA THR A 49 -0.52 -1.94 2.35
C THR A 49 0.52 -1.23 3.20
N GLY A 50 0.13 -0.77 4.35
CA GLY A 50 1.01 -0.05 5.25
C GLY A 50 0.26 1.01 6.02
N GLU A 51 0.73 1.27 7.23
CA GLU A 51 0.28 2.41 8.01
C GLU A 51 1.09 3.61 7.57
N ILE A 52 0.44 4.76 7.41
CA ILE A 52 1.11 5.95 6.91
C ILE A 52 1.18 7.03 7.98
N GLU A 53 2.36 7.64 8.12
CA GLU A 53 2.58 8.77 9.01
C GLU A 53 2.32 10.09 8.29
N LEU A 54 2.21 11.18 9.05
CA LEU A 54 1.99 12.50 8.48
C LEU A 54 3.09 12.92 7.50
N THR A 55 4.30 12.41 7.70
CA THR A 55 5.43 12.68 6.81
C THR A 55 5.36 11.90 5.49
N GLY A 56 4.41 10.99 5.38
CA GLY A 56 4.31 10.09 4.22
C GLY A 56 5.08 8.80 4.39
N ASN A 57 5.77 8.62 5.52
CA ASN A 57 6.49 7.38 5.79
C ASN A 57 5.52 6.23 6.02
N ILE A 58 5.86 5.07 5.46
CA ILE A 58 5.03 3.88 5.55
C ILE A 58 5.65 2.95 6.57
N THR A 59 4.87 2.54 7.55
CA THR A 59 5.37 1.75 8.66
C THR A 59 4.84 0.32 8.63
N LYS A 60 5.51 -0.51 9.40
CA LYS A 60 5.31 -1.96 9.45
C LYS A 60 3.87 -2.36 9.73
N ILE A 61 3.45 -3.44 9.09
CA ILE A 61 2.13 -4.05 9.31
C ILE A 61 2.28 -5.46 9.89
N GLY A 62 1.21 -5.95 10.49
CA GLY A 62 1.12 -7.35 10.89
C GLY A 62 0.45 -8.19 9.82
N GLY A 63 0.68 -9.49 9.87
CA GLY A 63 -0.03 -10.43 9.00
C GLY A 63 0.33 -10.32 7.52
N LEU A 64 1.56 -9.94 7.19
CA LEU A 64 1.98 -9.78 5.81
C LEU A 64 1.71 -11.02 4.96
N GLN A 65 1.99 -12.20 5.50
CA GLN A 65 1.77 -13.47 4.79
C GLN A 65 0.34 -13.59 4.29
N PHE A 66 -0.63 -13.30 5.15
CA PHE A 66 -2.04 -13.42 4.78
C PHE A 66 -2.45 -12.37 3.77
N LYS A 67 -1.90 -11.17 3.88
CA LYS A 67 -2.19 -10.10 2.93
C LYS A 67 -1.64 -10.42 1.54
N LEU A 68 -0.45 -11.00 1.46
CA LEU A 68 0.13 -11.39 0.18
C LEU A 68 -0.66 -12.52 -0.48
N ILE A 69 -1.03 -13.52 0.29
CA ILE A 69 -1.82 -14.64 -0.25
C ILE A 69 -3.17 -14.14 -0.75
N GLY A 70 -3.83 -13.30 0.03
CA GLY A 70 -5.11 -12.72 -0.35
C GLY A 70 -5.03 -11.86 -1.59
N ALA A 71 -3.99 -11.03 -1.70
CA ALA A 71 -3.79 -10.18 -2.85
C ALA A 71 -3.59 -10.99 -4.13
N LYS A 72 -2.77 -12.03 -4.04
CA LYS A 72 -2.53 -12.90 -5.20
C LYS A 72 -3.82 -13.60 -5.66
N LYS A 73 -4.63 -14.06 -4.71
CA LYS A 73 -5.92 -14.68 -5.04
C LYS A 73 -6.87 -13.69 -5.68
N ALA A 74 -6.78 -12.41 -5.32
CA ALA A 74 -7.64 -11.37 -5.86
C ALA A 74 -7.21 -10.88 -7.25
N GLY A 75 -6.13 -11.41 -7.79
CA GLY A 75 -5.67 -11.03 -9.12
C GLY A 75 -4.67 -9.88 -9.14
N VAL A 76 -4.17 -9.47 -7.99
CA VAL A 76 -3.15 -8.43 -7.89
C VAL A 76 -1.85 -8.94 -8.51
N LYS A 77 -1.19 -8.09 -9.29
CA LYS A 77 0.08 -8.42 -9.94
C LYS A 77 1.25 -7.71 -9.30
N THR A 78 1.01 -6.58 -8.66
CA THR A 78 2.05 -5.78 -8.01
C THR A 78 1.51 -5.28 -6.69
N ILE A 79 2.27 -5.50 -5.62
CA ILE A 79 1.90 -4.99 -4.31
C ILE A 79 3.09 -4.28 -3.67
N TYR A 80 2.81 -3.12 -3.08
CA TYR A 80 3.78 -2.33 -2.35
C TYR A 80 3.59 -2.57 -0.86
N VAL A 81 4.68 -2.89 -0.17
CA VAL A 81 4.66 -3.20 1.25
C VAL A 81 5.73 -2.38 1.98
N PRO A 82 5.58 -2.16 3.28
CA PRO A 82 6.56 -1.35 4.01
C PRO A 82 7.95 -1.99 4.02
N MET A 83 8.98 -1.16 3.90
CA MET A 83 10.36 -1.61 4.00
C MET A 83 10.62 -2.28 5.36
N GLU A 84 9.93 -1.83 6.40
CA GLU A 84 10.08 -2.41 7.73
C GLU A 84 9.62 -3.86 7.81
N ASN A 85 8.89 -4.34 6.81
CA ASN A 85 8.48 -5.73 6.71
C ASN A 85 9.47 -6.60 5.94
N LYS A 86 10.68 -6.10 5.68
CA LYS A 86 11.67 -6.83 4.89
C LYS A 86 11.97 -8.21 5.46
N ASP A 87 12.16 -8.31 6.77
CA ASP A 87 12.47 -9.60 7.40
C ASP A 87 11.29 -10.56 7.28
N ASP A 88 10.08 -10.05 7.45
CA ASP A 88 8.88 -10.87 7.26
C ASP A 88 8.80 -11.37 5.82
N LEU A 89 9.12 -10.50 4.87
CA LEU A 89 9.09 -10.87 3.45
C LEU A 89 10.14 -11.94 3.13
N ASP A 90 11.34 -11.83 3.70
CA ASP A 90 12.39 -12.81 3.50
C ASP A 90 11.96 -14.19 4.01
N GLU A 91 11.31 -14.24 5.17
CA GLU A 91 10.77 -15.48 5.72
C GLU A 91 9.69 -16.07 4.83
N ILE A 92 8.81 -15.23 4.31
CA ILE A 92 7.73 -15.67 3.42
C ILE A 92 8.30 -16.26 2.14
N LYS A 93 9.34 -15.65 1.59
CA LYS A 93 9.99 -16.17 0.38
C LYS A 93 10.59 -17.55 0.60
N LYS A 94 11.12 -17.81 1.79
CA LYS A 94 11.65 -19.12 2.14
C LYS A 94 10.56 -20.15 2.32
N LYS A 95 9.47 -19.76 2.97
CA LYS A 95 8.38 -20.65 3.33
C LYS A 95 7.47 -20.96 2.15
N PHE A 96 7.25 -19.96 1.29
CA PHE A 96 6.39 -20.07 0.13
C PHE A 96 7.16 -19.65 -1.12
N SER A 97 8.07 -20.51 -1.56
CA SER A 97 9.02 -20.17 -2.63
C SER A 97 8.37 -19.84 -3.96
N LYS A 98 7.12 -20.28 -4.18
CA LYS A 98 6.42 -20.01 -5.42
C LYS A 98 5.39 -18.89 -5.34
N LEU A 99 5.22 -18.30 -4.17
CA LEU A 99 4.23 -17.25 -3.98
C LEU A 99 4.58 -16.00 -4.79
N ILE A 100 5.82 -15.56 -4.69
CA ILE A 100 6.30 -14.35 -5.34
C ILE A 100 7.10 -14.73 -6.58
N ASN A 101 6.67 -14.23 -7.74
CA ASN A 101 7.29 -14.53 -9.02
C ASN A 101 7.07 -13.34 -9.97
N LYS A 102 7.34 -13.52 -11.25
CA LYS A 102 7.17 -12.46 -12.24
C LYS A 102 5.71 -12.02 -12.42
N ASP A 103 4.76 -12.88 -12.06
CA ASP A 103 3.33 -12.59 -12.19
C ASP A 103 2.75 -11.97 -10.91
N PHE A 104 3.46 -12.02 -9.81
CA PHE A 104 3.06 -11.41 -8.55
C PHE A 104 4.30 -10.86 -7.87
N GLN A 105 4.54 -9.57 -8.07
CA GLN A 105 5.75 -8.89 -7.57
C GLN A 105 5.46 -8.08 -6.33
N VAL A 106 6.40 -8.10 -5.40
CA VAL A 106 6.29 -7.38 -4.13
C VAL A 106 7.45 -6.40 -4.05
N PHE A 107 7.12 -5.13 -3.83
CA PHE A 107 8.11 -4.06 -3.71
C PHE A 107 8.09 -3.46 -2.31
N LEU A 108 9.26 -3.29 -1.73
CA LEU A 108 9.42 -2.66 -0.42
C LEU A 108 9.55 -1.16 -0.60
N VAL A 109 8.78 -0.40 0.17
CA VAL A 109 8.78 1.06 0.06
C VAL A 109 8.85 1.70 1.46
N LYS A 110 9.50 2.84 1.56
CA LYS A 110 9.65 3.58 2.81
C LYS A 110 8.67 4.72 2.94
N ASN A 111 8.32 5.34 1.83
CA ASN A 111 7.49 6.53 1.81
C ASN A 111 6.52 6.44 0.64
N ILE A 112 5.37 7.08 0.78
CA ILE A 112 4.36 7.06 -0.26
C ILE A 112 4.87 7.63 -1.58
N LYS A 113 5.83 8.54 -1.53
CA LYS A 113 6.45 9.11 -2.73
C LYS A 113 7.15 8.06 -3.59
N ASP A 114 7.56 6.95 -2.98
CA ASP A 114 8.31 5.92 -3.70
C ASP A 114 7.49 5.25 -4.80
N PHE A 115 6.16 5.28 -4.69
CA PHE A 115 5.32 4.57 -5.65
C PHE A 115 4.07 5.33 -6.10
N ILE A 116 3.76 6.48 -5.48
CA ILE A 116 2.43 7.08 -5.65
C ILE A 116 2.11 7.44 -7.12
N PHE A 117 3.10 7.80 -7.91
CA PHE A 117 2.86 8.13 -9.32
C PHE A 117 2.91 6.91 -10.24
N ASP A 118 3.39 5.78 -9.74
CA ASP A 118 3.48 4.55 -10.54
C ASP A 118 2.18 3.75 -10.54
N ILE A 119 1.28 4.05 -9.62
CA ILE A 119 0.05 3.26 -9.46
C ILE A 119 -1.13 3.78 -10.28
N PHE A 120 -1.00 4.95 -10.88
CA PHE A 120 -2.08 5.55 -11.65
C PHE A 120 -2.02 5.14 -13.11
N LEU A 121 -3.19 5.07 -13.72
CA LEU A 121 -3.30 4.83 -15.16
C LEU A 121 -2.84 6.04 -15.98
#